data_91014c9b4c00a159a01a4b091739b0cf
#
_entry.id   91014c9b4c00a159a01a4b091739b0cf
#
_cell.length_a   1.000
_cell.length_b   1.000
_cell.length_c   1.000
_cell.angle_alpha   90.00
_cell.angle_beta   90.00
_cell.angle_gamma   90.00
#
_symmetry.space_group_name_H-M   'P 1'
#
loop_
_entity.id
_entity.type
_entity.pdbx_description
1 polymer ?
#
loop_
_entity_poly.entity_id
_entity_poly.type
_entity_poly.pdbx_seq_one_letter_code
_entity_poly.pdbx_strand_id
1 'polypeptide(L)'
;MSFYEVLEKYRDFDFDGYFKNVTESDVLRSLNKNKLDHMDVLNLLSPKATQHLEQMAQKAHRLSLQHLGKTVTLYTPMYIANYCVNHCVYCGYNCKSGINRRKLNMEQIKNEADYIADMGFKHILVLTGESERHSPVEYIGEAVKIISDRFASIGIEVYPMEVEGYRHLVENGADSLTVYQETYDEVVYKKVHIKGPKANFKFRLDAP
;
A
#
# COMPACT_ATOMS: atom_id res chain seq x y z
N MET A 1 -15.66 11.53 3.92
CA MET A 1 -14.87 12.54 3.15
C MET A 1 -13.96 11.74 2.24
N SER A 2 -14.08 11.93 0.93
CA SER A 2 -13.23 11.27 -0.06
C SER A 2 -11.81 11.82 0.02
N PHE A 3 -10.79 10.98 -0.13
CA PHE A 3 -9.41 11.45 -0.19
C PHE A 3 -9.18 12.31 -1.45
N TYR A 4 -9.92 12.06 -2.51
CA TYR A 4 -9.92 12.90 -3.69
C TYR A 4 -10.30 14.36 -3.39
N GLU A 5 -11.28 14.59 -2.51
CA GLU A 5 -11.66 15.96 -2.07
C GLU A 5 -10.52 16.64 -1.30
N VAL A 6 -9.72 15.87 -0.56
CA VAL A 6 -8.53 16.40 0.13
C VAL A 6 -7.46 16.78 -0.89
N LEU A 7 -7.21 15.92 -1.89
CA LEU A 7 -6.25 16.19 -2.96
C LEU A 7 -6.61 17.46 -3.74
N GLU A 8 -7.90 17.65 -4.07
CA GLU A 8 -8.39 18.85 -4.78
C GLU A 8 -8.10 20.15 -4.02
N LYS A 9 -8.14 20.15 -2.69
CA LYS A 9 -7.83 21.34 -1.88
C LYS A 9 -6.37 21.79 -2.00
N TYR A 10 -5.48 20.88 -2.34
CA TYR A 10 -4.05 21.14 -2.45
C TYR A 10 -3.54 21.09 -3.90
N ARG A 11 -4.44 21.00 -4.89
CA ARG A 11 -4.07 20.90 -6.31
C ARG A 11 -3.16 22.04 -6.77
N ASP A 12 -3.47 23.25 -6.36
CA ASP A 12 -2.77 24.48 -6.74
C ASP A 12 -1.81 24.96 -5.64
N PHE A 13 -1.49 24.12 -4.66
CA PHE A 13 -0.56 24.49 -3.60
C PHE A 13 0.87 24.63 -4.14
N ASP A 14 1.49 25.78 -3.97
CA ASP A 14 2.86 26.06 -4.40
C ASP A 14 3.87 25.43 -3.42
N PHE A 15 4.14 24.13 -3.60
CA PHE A 15 5.12 23.40 -2.79
C PHE A 15 6.53 23.99 -2.93
N ASP A 16 6.93 24.38 -4.13
CA ASP A 16 8.27 24.94 -4.39
C ASP A 16 8.46 26.29 -3.68
N GLY A 17 7.46 27.16 -3.77
CA GLY A 17 7.45 28.42 -3.05
C GLY A 17 7.44 28.20 -1.53
N TYR A 18 6.64 27.27 -1.05
CA TYR A 18 6.61 26.92 0.37
C TYR A 18 7.98 26.47 0.87
N PHE A 19 8.60 25.48 0.22
CA PHE A 19 9.90 24.93 0.63
C PHE A 19 11.03 25.96 0.60
N LYS A 20 11.01 26.91 -0.32
CA LYS A 20 11.99 28.01 -0.39
C LYS A 20 11.89 28.96 0.82
N ASN A 21 10.69 29.09 1.39
CA ASN A 21 10.41 30.00 2.49
C ASN A 21 10.48 29.36 3.87
N VAL A 22 10.62 28.03 3.98
CA VAL A 22 10.77 27.33 5.28
C VAL A 22 12.05 27.78 5.96
N THR A 23 11.92 28.24 7.21
CA THR A 23 13.04 28.65 8.05
C THR A 23 13.49 27.54 8.98
N GLU A 24 14.69 27.68 9.54
CA GLU A 24 15.17 26.77 10.59
C GLU A 24 14.26 26.75 11.81
N SER A 25 13.71 27.92 12.18
CA SER A 25 12.74 28.06 13.28
C SER A 25 11.48 27.23 13.04
N ASP A 26 11.00 27.15 11.78
CA ASP A 26 9.83 26.34 11.43
C ASP A 26 10.14 24.85 11.59
N VAL A 27 11.30 24.40 11.15
CA VAL A 27 11.74 23.02 11.31
C VAL A 27 11.85 22.63 12.78
N LEU A 28 12.51 23.46 13.59
CA LEU A 28 12.69 23.21 15.03
C LEU A 28 11.38 23.24 15.78
N ARG A 29 10.47 24.15 15.45
CA ARG A 29 9.12 24.20 16.03
C ARG A 29 8.34 22.92 15.73
N SER A 30 8.35 22.45 14.47
CA SER A 30 7.69 21.20 14.08
C SER A 30 8.35 19.99 14.74
N LEU A 31 9.67 19.95 14.80
CA LEU A 31 10.40 18.87 15.43
C LEU A 31 10.07 18.75 16.93
N ASN A 32 9.76 19.84 17.62
CA ASN A 32 9.45 19.85 19.05
C ASN A 32 7.97 19.53 19.36
N LYS A 33 7.07 19.50 18.38
CA LYS A 33 5.67 19.15 18.61
C LYS A 33 5.51 17.65 18.90
N ASN A 34 4.57 17.32 19.78
CA ASN A 34 4.18 15.93 20.05
C ASN A 34 3.21 15.38 19.00
N LYS A 35 2.35 16.24 18.44
CA LYS A 35 1.42 15.89 17.37
C LYS A 35 1.65 16.84 16.20
N LEU A 36 2.02 16.25 15.06
CA LEU A 36 2.27 16.98 13.83
C LEU A 36 0.98 17.19 13.05
N ASP A 37 0.86 18.33 12.41
CA ASP A 37 -0.10 18.58 11.32
C ASP A 37 0.60 18.44 9.95
N HIS A 38 -0.16 18.60 8.87
CA HIS A 38 0.38 18.45 7.52
C HIS A 38 1.43 19.52 7.17
N MET A 39 1.33 20.73 7.72
CA MET A 39 2.34 21.78 7.51
C MET A 39 3.63 21.48 8.26
N ASP A 40 3.56 20.88 9.43
CA ASP A 40 4.73 20.38 10.15
C ASP A 40 5.47 19.30 9.35
N VAL A 41 4.72 18.39 8.70
CA VAL A 41 5.33 17.38 7.82
C VAL A 41 6.07 18.06 6.65
N LEU A 42 5.49 19.07 6.02
CA LEU A 42 6.17 19.83 4.96
C LEU A 42 7.43 20.53 5.48
N ASN A 43 7.40 21.13 6.67
CA ASN A 43 8.58 21.73 7.28
C ASN A 43 9.71 20.71 7.46
N LEU A 44 9.38 19.50 7.94
CA LEU A 44 10.34 18.42 8.16
C LEU A 44 10.82 17.74 6.85
N LEU A 45 10.08 17.87 5.75
CA LEU A 45 10.47 17.42 4.42
C LEU A 45 11.25 18.48 3.63
N SER A 46 11.37 19.71 4.14
CA SER A 46 12.04 20.80 3.46
C SER A 46 13.56 20.60 3.37
N PRO A 47 14.26 21.23 2.40
CA PRO A 47 15.72 21.24 2.35
C PRO A 47 16.37 21.78 3.63
N LYS A 48 15.71 22.68 4.37
CA LYS A 48 16.18 23.21 5.65
C LYS A 48 16.28 22.12 6.72
N ALA A 49 15.43 21.12 6.69
CA ALA A 49 15.42 20.04 7.66
C ALA A 49 16.66 19.12 7.55
N THR A 50 17.40 19.13 6.44
CA THR A 50 18.58 18.29 6.26
C THR A 50 19.66 18.52 7.34
N GLN A 51 19.73 19.72 7.88
CA GLN A 51 20.68 20.07 8.98
C GLN A 51 20.26 19.46 10.33
N HIS A 52 19.03 18.96 10.45
CA HIS A 52 18.42 18.41 11.65
C HIS A 52 18.09 16.92 11.54
N LEU A 53 18.62 16.21 10.53
CA LEU A 53 18.32 14.79 10.29
C LEU A 53 18.62 13.91 11.50
N GLU A 54 19.71 14.15 12.20
CA GLU A 54 20.05 13.37 13.40
C GLU A 54 19.02 13.57 14.51
N GLN A 55 18.59 14.80 14.75
CA GLN A 55 17.54 15.09 15.75
C GLN A 55 16.19 14.47 15.37
N MET A 56 15.84 14.50 14.07
CA MET A 56 14.66 13.84 13.53
C MET A 56 14.74 12.33 13.73
N ALA A 57 15.89 11.72 13.40
CA ALA A 57 16.12 10.28 13.56
C ALA A 57 16.03 9.86 15.03
N GLN A 58 16.62 10.61 15.95
CA GLN A 58 16.54 10.36 17.38
C GLN A 58 15.09 10.45 17.91
N LYS A 59 14.32 11.45 17.44
CA LYS A 59 12.91 11.54 17.80
C LYS A 59 12.10 10.38 17.23
N ALA A 60 12.28 10.04 15.95
CA ALA A 60 11.60 8.92 15.30
C ALA A 60 11.93 7.60 16.02
N HIS A 61 13.20 7.38 16.40
CA HIS A 61 13.62 6.20 17.15
C HIS A 61 12.90 6.10 18.51
N ARG A 62 12.84 7.21 19.27
CA ARG A 62 12.11 7.22 20.56
C ARG A 62 10.64 6.90 20.38
N LEU A 63 9.97 7.50 19.36
CA LEU A 63 8.57 7.23 19.06
C LEU A 63 8.35 5.77 18.62
N SER A 64 9.26 5.23 17.79
CA SER A 64 9.19 3.82 17.39
C SER A 64 9.32 2.88 18.59
N LEU A 65 10.25 3.14 19.49
CA LEU A 65 10.38 2.34 20.72
C LEU A 65 9.16 2.46 21.63
N GLN A 66 8.59 3.65 21.73
CA GLN A 66 7.39 3.89 22.54
C GLN A 66 6.16 3.15 22.02
N HIS A 67 5.95 3.14 20.69
CA HIS A 67 4.73 2.61 20.07
C HIS A 67 4.85 1.18 19.57
N LEU A 68 6.05 0.77 19.15
CA LEU A 68 6.29 -0.53 18.51
C LEU A 68 7.23 -1.43 19.35
N GLY A 69 7.90 -0.87 20.35
CA GLY A 69 8.90 -1.60 21.15
C GLY A 69 10.14 -1.93 20.32
N LYS A 70 10.78 -3.07 20.65
CA LYS A 70 11.96 -3.61 19.96
C LYS A 70 11.63 -4.77 19.03
N THR A 71 10.38 -4.86 18.61
CA THR A 71 9.91 -5.96 17.77
C THR A 71 9.96 -5.57 16.29
N VAL A 72 10.41 -6.50 15.47
CA VAL A 72 10.35 -6.41 14.00
C VAL A 72 9.43 -7.51 13.51
N THR A 73 8.40 -7.13 12.78
CA THR A 73 7.49 -8.09 12.14
C THR A 73 8.03 -8.44 10.76
N LEU A 74 8.22 -9.72 10.51
CA LEU A 74 8.61 -10.24 9.21
C LEU A 74 7.39 -10.83 8.52
N TYR A 75 7.20 -10.49 7.26
CA TYR A 75 6.19 -11.09 6.39
C TYR A 75 6.79 -11.48 5.05
N THR A 76 6.11 -12.33 4.31
CA THR A 76 6.50 -12.71 2.95
C THR A 76 5.32 -12.58 2.01
N PRO A 77 5.54 -12.16 0.74
CA PRO A 77 4.48 -12.13 -0.26
C PRO A 77 4.17 -13.53 -0.79
N MET A 78 2.89 -13.81 -1.05
CA MET A 78 2.38 -14.99 -1.72
C MET A 78 1.49 -14.60 -2.90
N TYR A 79 1.96 -14.86 -4.11
CA TYR A 79 1.21 -14.57 -5.33
C TYR A 79 0.31 -15.74 -5.68
N ILE A 80 -1.00 -15.60 -5.48
CA ILE A 80 -1.99 -16.67 -5.78
C ILE A 80 -2.47 -16.65 -7.23
N ALA A 81 -2.36 -15.49 -7.92
CA ALA A 81 -2.64 -15.36 -9.36
C ALA A 81 -1.87 -14.16 -9.96
N ASN A 82 -1.37 -14.31 -11.18
CA ASN A 82 -0.66 -13.24 -11.90
C ASN A 82 -1.38 -12.73 -13.16
N TYR A 83 -2.63 -13.14 -13.37
CA TYR A 83 -3.47 -12.58 -14.43
C TYR A 83 -3.79 -11.12 -14.15
N CYS A 84 -3.55 -10.23 -15.13
CA CYS A 84 -3.84 -8.82 -15.01
C CYS A 84 -4.36 -8.27 -16.34
N VAL A 85 -5.42 -7.45 -16.29
CA VAL A 85 -6.02 -6.80 -17.47
C VAL A 85 -5.51 -5.38 -17.70
N ASN A 86 -4.73 -4.84 -16.75
CA ASN A 86 -4.17 -3.50 -16.83
C ASN A 86 -2.95 -3.43 -17.75
N HIS A 87 -2.76 -2.27 -18.35
CA HIS A 87 -1.52 -1.91 -19.04
C HIS A 87 -0.81 -0.78 -18.29
N CYS A 88 -0.05 -1.16 -17.26
CA CYS A 88 0.84 -0.26 -16.53
C CYS A 88 2.25 -0.39 -17.10
N VAL A 89 2.88 0.71 -17.48
CA VAL A 89 4.17 0.67 -18.22
C VAL A 89 5.34 0.12 -17.41
N TYR A 90 5.26 0.14 -16.09
CA TYR A 90 6.29 -0.28 -15.14
C TYR A 90 6.08 -1.71 -14.60
N CYS A 91 4.91 -2.33 -14.84
CA CYS A 91 4.55 -3.58 -14.17
C CYS A 91 4.83 -4.80 -15.03
N GLY A 92 5.56 -5.78 -14.48
CA GLY A 92 5.81 -7.06 -15.15
C GLY A 92 4.55 -7.90 -15.39
N TYR A 93 3.47 -7.66 -14.63
CA TYR A 93 2.18 -8.35 -14.79
C TYR A 93 1.24 -7.68 -15.79
N ASN A 94 1.62 -6.57 -16.42
CA ASN A 94 0.73 -5.89 -17.34
C ASN A 94 0.23 -6.83 -18.46
N CYS A 95 -0.93 -6.53 -19.02
CA CYS A 95 -1.59 -7.39 -20.02
C CYS A 95 -0.82 -7.58 -21.33
N LYS A 96 0.23 -6.81 -21.56
CA LYS A 96 1.11 -6.90 -22.74
C LYS A 96 2.39 -7.68 -22.47
N SER A 97 2.69 -8.01 -21.22
CA SER A 97 3.86 -8.83 -20.91
C SER A 97 3.69 -10.27 -21.39
N GLY A 98 4.76 -10.85 -21.92
CA GLY A 98 4.79 -12.23 -22.40
C GLY A 98 5.01 -13.30 -21.31
N ILE A 99 4.75 -12.98 -20.04
CA ILE A 99 4.97 -13.91 -18.93
C ILE A 99 3.97 -15.07 -18.93
N ASN A 100 4.37 -16.21 -18.41
CA ASN A 100 3.47 -17.32 -18.15
C ASN A 100 2.41 -16.92 -17.10
N ARG A 101 1.14 -16.99 -17.48
CA ARG A 101 0.04 -16.71 -16.58
C ARG A 101 -0.30 -17.95 -15.75
N ARG A 102 -0.43 -17.73 -14.44
CA ARG A 102 -0.74 -18.78 -13.48
C ARG A 102 -1.82 -18.29 -12.50
N LYS A 103 -2.64 -19.24 -12.08
CA LYS A 103 -3.56 -19.14 -10.95
C LYS A 103 -3.44 -20.43 -10.16
N LEU A 104 -3.18 -20.33 -8.88
CA LEU A 104 -3.10 -21.51 -8.00
C LEU A 104 -4.51 -22.04 -7.71
N ASN A 105 -4.66 -23.35 -7.63
CA ASN A 105 -5.85 -23.95 -7.06
C ASN A 105 -5.74 -23.97 -5.53
N MET A 106 -6.82 -24.30 -4.82
CA MET A 106 -6.88 -24.24 -3.35
C MET A 106 -5.90 -25.22 -2.67
N GLU A 107 -5.64 -26.38 -3.26
CA GLU A 107 -4.63 -27.32 -2.78
C GLU A 107 -3.21 -26.75 -2.90
N GLN A 108 -2.90 -26.10 -4.02
CA GLN A 108 -1.61 -25.43 -4.22
C GLN A 108 -1.42 -24.27 -3.26
N ILE A 109 -2.49 -23.46 -3.02
CA ILE A 109 -2.48 -22.38 -2.04
C ILE A 109 -2.18 -22.92 -0.64
N LYS A 110 -2.87 -24.01 -0.26
CA LYS A 110 -2.63 -24.65 1.04
C LYS A 110 -1.19 -25.13 1.19
N ASN A 111 -0.67 -25.85 0.18
CA ASN A 111 0.68 -26.39 0.22
C ASN A 111 1.74 -25.28 0.29
N GLU A 112 1.57 -24.20 -0.46
CA GLU A 112 2.47 -23.03 -0.42
C GLU A 112 2.40 -22.32 0.93
N ALA A 113 1.20 -22.13 1.47
CA ALA A 113 0.99 -21.53 2.79
C ALA A 113 1.63 -22.39 3.90
N ASP A 114 1.45 -23.70 3.86
CA ASP A 114 2.08 -24.64 4.80
C ASP A 114 3.61 -24.53 4.74
N TYR A 115 4.19 -24.53 3.54
CA TYR A 115 5.64 -24.39 3.35
C TYR A 115 6.17 -23.07 3.93
N ILE A 116 5.50 -21.95 3.65
CA ILE A 116 5.88 -20.63 4.17
C ILE A 116 5.76 -20.59 5.70
N ALA A 117 4.69 -21.16 6.27
CA ALA A 117 4.49 -21.21 7.71
C ALA A 117 5.55 -22.05 8.41
N ASP A 118 5.97 -23.17 7.80
CA ASP A 118 7.02 -24.06 8.32
C ASP A 118 8.41 -23.40 8.28
N MET A 119 8.63 -22.40 7.41
CA MET A 119 9.81 -21.51 7.47
C MET A 119 9.80 -20.56 8.68
N GLY A 120 8.71 -20.52 9.45
CA GLY A 120 8.59 -19.71 10.67
C GLY A 120 7.88 -18.36 10.47
N PHE A 121 7.41 -18.03 9.29
CA PHE A 121 6.63 -16.81 9.06
C PHE A 121 5.27 -16.89 9.75
N LYS A 122 4.88 -15.79 10.41
CA LYS A 122 3.59 -15.64 11.08
C LYS A 122 2.68 -14.61 10.40
N HIS A 123 3.23 -13.83 9.49
CA HIS A 123 2.54 -12.81 8.71
C HIS A 123 2.78 -13.05 7.22
N ILE A 124 1.71 -12.90 6.44
CA ILE A 124 1.75 -13.14 4.99
C ILE A 124 1.04 -12.00 4.27
N LEU A 125 1.51 -11.67 3.07
CA LEU A 125 0.85 -10.73 2.16
C LEU A 125 0.38 -11.49 0.93
N VAL A 126 -0.93 -11.58 0.75
CA VAL A 126 -1.55 -12.26 -0.40
C VAL A 126 -1.70 -11.27 -1.56
N LEU A 127 -1.18 -11.63 -2.72
CA LEU A 127 -1.19 -10.76 -3.90
C LEU A 127 -1.86 -11.45 -5.11
N THR A 128 -2.53 -10.60 -5.91
CA THR A 128 -3.01 -10.98 -7.23
C THR A 128 -2.72 -9.89 -8.26
N GLY A 129 -2.67 -10.26 -9.53
CA GLY A 129 -2.93 -9.28 -10.58
C GLY A 129 -4.40 -8.90 -10.59
N GLU A 130 -4.74 -7.78 -11.24
CA GLU A 130 -6.11 -7.30 -11.35
C GLU A 130 -6.84 -8.00 -12.50
N SER A 131 -7.66 -8.98 -12.17
CA SER A 131 -8.50 -9.72 -13.13
C SER A 131 -9.66 -10.40 -12.40
N GLU A 132 -10.81 -9.77 -12.29
CA GLU A 132 -12.01 -10.35 -11.68
C GLU A 132 -12.38 -11.71 -12.28
N ARG A 133 -12.16 -11.89 -13.59
CA ARG A 133 -12.43 -13.16 -14.27
C ARG A 133 -11.58 -14.32 -13.74
N HIS A 134 -10.31 -14.07 -13.41
CA HIS A 134 -9.38 -15.13 -13.01
C HIS A 134 -9.19 -15.22 -11.49
N SER A 135 -9.31 -14.12 -10.81
CA SER A 135 -9.24 -14.03 -9.36
C SER A 135 -10.42 -13.19 -8.83
N PRO A 136 -11.66 -13.70 -8.93
CA PRO A 136 -12.82 -13.04 -8.33
C PRO A 136 -12.69 -12.97 -6.81
N VAL A 137 -13.50 -12.13 -6.19
CA VAL A 137 -13.45 -11.88 -4.73
C VAL A 137 -13.65 -13.17 -3.93
N GLU A 138 -14.55 -14.05 -4.40
CA GLU A 138 -14.81 -15.35 -3.78
C GLU A 138 -13.57 -16.25 -3.76
N TYR A 139 -12.82 -16.28 -4.88
CA TYR A 139 -11.55 -17.03 -4.93
C TYR A 139 -10.50 -16.48 -3.97
N ILE A 140 -10.40 -15.14 -3.88
CA ILE A 140 -9.46 -14.50 -2.95
C ILE A 140 -9.89 -14.79 -1.50
N GLY A 141 -11.19 -14.70 -1.20
CA GLY A 141 -11.74 -15.00 0.12
C GLY A 141 -11.51 -16.46 0.54
N GLU A 142 -11.75 -17.43 -0.35
CA GLU A 142 -11.47 -18.84 -0.09
C GLU A 142 -9.97 -19.08 0.17
N ALA A 143 -9.10 -18.44 -0.61
CA ALA A 143 -7.66 -18.50 -0.41
C ALA A 143 -7.26 -17.94 0.96
N VAL A 144 -7.76 -16.75 1.33
CA VAL A 144 -7.52 -16.13 2.64
C VAL A 144 -7.98 -17.04 3.77
N LYS A 145 -9.15 -17.65 3.65
CA LYS A 145 -9.68 -18.58 4.64
C LYS A 145 -8.76 -19.79 4.87
N ILE A 146 -8.24 -20.39 3.80
CA ILE A 146 -7.30 -21.52 3.90
C ILE A 146 -5.99 -21.07 4.56
N ILE A 147 -5.50 -19.89 4.21
CA ILE A 147 -4.26 -19.33 4.76
C ILE A 147 -4.41 -18.99 6.24
N SER A 148 -5.60 -18.58 6.68
CA SER A 148 -5.86 -18.16 8.07
C SER A 148 -5.63 -19.25 9.12
N ASP A 149 -5.65 -20.51 8.73
CA ASP A 149 -5.31 -21.62 9.62
C ASP A 149 -3.84 -21.64 10.05
N ARG A 150 -2.95 -20.98 9.31
CA ARG A 150 -1.50 -21.04 9.51
C ARG A 150 -0.84 -19.71 9.90
N PHE A 151 -1.48 -18.59 9.66
CA PHE A 151 -0.89 -17.26 9.86
C PHE A 151 -1.68 -16.45 10.88
N ALA A 152 -0.96 -15.70 11.70
CA ALA A 152 -1.54 -14.81 12.71
C ALA A 152 -2.06 -13.49 12.11
N SER A 153 -1.57 -13.11 10.92
CA SER A 153 -1.97 -11.89 10.21
C SER A 153 -1.86 -12.11 8.69
N ILE A 154 -2.90 -11.69 7.97
CA ILE A 154 -3.01 -11.81 6.53
C ILE A 154 -3.30 -10.44 5.93
N GLY A 155 -2.25 -9.84 5.37
CA GLY A 155 -2.41 -8.67 4.52
C GLY A 155 -2.84 -9.07 3.11
N ILE A 156 -3.61 -8.22 2.47
CA ILE A 156 -3.95 -8.36 1.06
C ILE A 156 -3.45 -7.17 0.24
N GLU A 157 -2.88 -7.45 -0.92
CA GLU A 157 -2.52 -6.47 -1.94
C GLU A 157 -3.16 -6.91 -3.25
N VAL A 158 -4.43 -6.59 -3.38
CA VAL A 158 -5.28 -6.99 -4.49
C VAL A 158 -5.88 -5.75 -5.17
N TYR A 159 -6.62 -5.95 -6.24
CA TYR A 159 -7.27 -4.83 -6.92
C TYR A 159 -8.35 -4.18 -6.04
N PRO A 160 -8.58 -2.85 -6.18
CA PRO A 160 -9.65 -2.16 -5.48
C PRO A 160 -11.03 -2.75 -5.82
N MET A 161 -11.90 -2.80 -4.83
CA MET A 161 -13.25 -3.33 -4.95
C MET A 161 -14.24 -2.50 -4.13
N GLU A 162 -15.52 -2.79 -4.28
CA GLU A 162 -16.57 -2.18 -3.47
C GLU A 162 -16.55 -2.73 -2.02
N VAL A 163 -17.22 -2.04 -1.12
CA VAL A 163 -17.24 -2.34 0.32
C VAL A 163 -17.60 -3.80 0.63
N GLU A 164 -18.57 -4.36 -0.12
CA GLU A 164 -19.01 -5.75 0.03
C GLU A 164 -17.87 -6.75 -0.25
N GLY A 165 -17.04 -6.45 -1.26
CA GLY A 165 -15.87 -7.28 -1.55
C GLY A 165 -14.87 -7.27 -0.39
N TYR A 166 -14.54 -6.09 0.13
CA TYR A 166 -13.66 -5.99 1.30
C TYR A 166 -14.24 -6.66 2.53
N ARG A 167 -15.55 -6.50 2.78
CA ARG A 167 -16.23 -7.19 3.89
C ARG A 167 -16.07 -8.71 3.79
N HIS A 168 -16.30 -9.26 2.58
CA HIS A 168 -16.11 -10.68 2.34
C HIS A 168 -14.68 -11.14 2.65
N LEU A 169 -13.65 -10.36 2.27
CA LEU A 169 -12.26 -10.72 2.55
C LEU A 169 -11.91 -10.64 4.03
N VAL A 170 -12.42 -9.63 4.75
CA VAL A 170 -12.26 -9.50 6.21
C VAL A 170 -12.96 -10.66 6.96
N GLU A 171 -14.17 -11.02 6.57
CA GLU A 171 -14.90 -12.15 7.15
C GLU A 171 -14.17 -13.49 6.94
N ASN A 172 -13.35 -13.60 5.91
CA ASN A 172 -12.52 -14.78 5.66
C ASN A 172 -11.12 -14.70 6.31
N GLY A 173 -10.78 -13.60 7.01
CA GLY A 173 -9.56 -13.51 7.83
C GLY A 173 -8.51 -12.52 7.35
N ALA A 174 -8.76 -11.71 6.33
CA ALA A 174 -7.88 -10.60 5.98
C ALA A 174 -7.95 -9.51 7.07
N ASP A 175 -6.82 -9.02 7.54
CA ASP A 175 -6.71 -8.03 8.62
C ASP A 175 -6.03 -6.72 8.20
N SER A 176 -5.44 -6.69 7.03
CA SER A 176 -4.83 -5.48 6.49
C SER A 176 -4.93 -5.41 4.96
N LEU A 177 -5.00 -4.19 4.45
CA LEU A 177 -5.11 -3.90 3.03
C LEU A 177 -4.02 -2.92 2.59
N THR A 178 -3.41 -3.21 1.45
CA THR A 178 -2.53 -2.29 0.75
C THR A 178 -3.05 -2.01 -0.65
N VAL A 179 -3.28 -0.74 -0.96
CA VAL A 179 -3.63 -0.28 -2.31
C VAL A 179 -2.65 0.80 -2.73
N TYR A 180 -1.82 0.51 -3.73
CA TYR A 180 -0.87 1.48 -4.25
C TYR A 180 -1.53 2.45 -5.23
N GLN A 181 -1.41 3.75 -4.97
CA GLN A 181 -1.80 4.82 -5.90
C GLN A 181 -0.70 5.10 -6.93
N GLU A 182 0.56 4.82 -6.62
CA GLU A 182 1.77 5.04 -7.42
C GLU A 182 2.19 6.52 -7.52
N THR A 183 1.27 7.39 -7.91
CA THR A 183 1.46 8.84 -7.94
C THR A 183 0.14 9.56 -7.76
N TYR A 184 0.18 10.73 -7.13
CA TYR A 184 -0.97 11.63 -6.96
C TYR A 184 -1.04 12.71 -8.06
N ASP A 185 -0.06 12.76 -8.96
CA ASP A 185 -0.11 13.58 -10.16
C ASP A 185 -0.94 12.87 -11.24
N GLU A 186 -2.15 13.37 -11.53
CA GLU A 186 -3.06 12.77 -12.50
C GLU A 186 -2.50 12.74 -13.93
N VAL A 187 -1.64 13.70 -14.31
CA VAL A 187 -1.03 13.73 -15.63
C VAL A 187 -0.02 12.61 -15.77
N VAL A 188 0.82 12.41 -14.77
CA VAL A 188 1.76 11.28 -14.69
C VAL A 188 1.00 9.96 -14.59
N TYR A 189 -0.04 9.91 -13.74
CA TYR A 189 -0.86 8.72 -13.56
C TYR A 189 -1.44 8.19 -14.87
N LYS A 190 -2.03 9.07 -15.69
CA LYS A 190 -2.57 8.73 -17.03
C LYS A 190 -1.50 8.23 -18.00
N LYS A 191 -0.27 8.73 -17.89
CA LYS A 191 0.84 8.30 -18.76
C LYS A 191 1.33 6.90 -18.44
N VAL A 192 1.27 6.49 -17.17
CA VAL A 192 1.79 5.19 -16.72
C VAL A 192 0.72 4.11 -16.60
N HIS A 193 -0.57 4.46 -16.51
CA HIS A 193 -1.71 3.55 -16.49
C HIS A 193 -2.55 3.68 -17.77
N ILE A 194 -2.05 3.07 -18.85
CA ILE A 194 -2.57 3.31 -20.21
C ILE A 194 -3.97 2.71 -20.41
N LYS A 195 -4.26 1.55 -19.79
CA LYS A 195 -5.52 0.82 -20.00
C LYS A 195 -5.85 -0.08 -18.82
N GLY A 196 -7.13 -0.35 -18.66
CA GLY A 196 -7.69 -1.25 -17.66
C GLY A 196 -8.28 -0.51 -16.47
N PRO A 197 -8.87 -1.24 -15.50
CA PRO A 197 -9.50 -0.65 -14.32
C PRO A 197 -8.57 0.26 -13.52
N LYS A 198 -7.26 -0.06 -13.43
CA LYS A 198 -6.27 0.77 -12.74
C LYS A 198 -6.15 2.18 -13.32
N ALA A 199 -6.59 2.41 -14.56
CA ALA A 199 -6.62 3.76 -15.15
C ALA A 199 -7.66 4.69 -14.49
N ASN A 200 -8.61 4.16 -13.70
CA ASN A 200 -9.56 4.95 -12.92
C ASN A 200 -8.88 5.50 -11.66
N PHE A 201 -8.27 6.67 -11.77
CA PHE A 201 -7.53 7.34 -10.70
C PHE A 201 -8.37 7.54 -9.44
N LYS A 202 -9.58 8.09 -9.59
CA LYS A 202 -10.44 8.44 -8.45
C LYS A 202 -10.91 7.21 -7.68
N PHE A 203 -11.38 6.19 -8.38
CA PHE A 203 -11.81 4.95 -7.75
C PHE A 203 -10.69 4.31 -6.92
N ARG A 204 -9.48 4.25 -7.48
CA ARG A 204 -8.35 3.69 -6.78
C ARG A 204 -7.91 4.51 -5.57
N LEU A 205 -8.00 5.83 -5.67
CA LEU A 205 -7.64 6.75 -4.58
C LEU A 205 -8.59 6.66 -3.39
N ASP A 206 -9.87 6.42 -3.64
CA ASP A 206 -10.93 6.38 -2.64
C ASP A 206 -11.26 4.96 -2.13
N ALA A 207 -10.59 3.92 -2.65
CA ALA A 207 -10.90 2.53 -2.34
C ALA A 207 -10.46 2.04 -0.94
N PRO A 208 -9.34 2.56 -0.34
CA PRO A 208 -8.94 2.20 1.03
C PRO A 208 -9.87 2.71 2.12
#